data_150e448944a5ed3dca5027c41a9208f2
#
_entry.id   150e448944a5ed3dca5027c41a9208f2
#
_cell.length_a   1.000
_cell.length_b   1.000
_cell.length_c   1.000
_cell.angle_alpha   90.00
_cell.angle_beta   90.00
_cell.angle_gamma   90.00
#
_symmetry.space_group_name_H-M   'P 1'
#
loop_
_entity.id
_entity.type
_entity.pdbx_description
1 polymer ?
#
loop_
_entity_poly.entity_id
_entity_poly.type
_entity_poly.pdbx_seq_one_letter_code
_entity_poly.pdbx_strand_id
1 'polypeptide(L)'
;MPGNSRVRYKTLIEENKLFEQEAEHSRHNRYIDGPDKSMGIIACGLAYNYIMENFPEGCPFPVLKISQYPLPTALVQRMASECRSLLIVEEGQPLVEEMIRGLLGTPIPVKGRLSGELPRTGELTPDNVRGALGLPRRESEAASQLTMPRPPALCQGCGHRDVYTALNDVLREHYPDHKVFSDIGCYTLGSLPPFRAIDTCVEMGASVTMAKGAADGGQFPSVAVIGDSTFTHSGMTALLDAVNEKSNITVVISDNLTTGMTGGQDSAGTGRLEQICAG
;
A
#
# COMPACT_ATOMS: atom_id res chain seq x y z
N MET A 1 8.55 -14.47 -26.88
CA MET A 1 8.16 -14.64 -28.28
C MET A 1 6.68 -14.32 -28.42
N PRO A 2 6.25 -13.38 -29.31
CA PRO A 2 4.84 -12.97 -29.41
C PRO A 2 3.86 -14.10 -29.71
N GLY A 3 4.29 -15.11 -30.51
CA GLY A 3 3.45 -16.29 -30.79
C GLY A 3 3.14 -17.11 -29.54
N ASN A 4 4.12 -17.34 -28.69
CA ASN A 4 3.91 -18.05 -27.42
C ASN A 4 3.04 -17.29 -26.45
N SER A 5 3.16 -15.95 -26.42
CA SER A 5 2.32 -15.10 -25.56
C SER A 5 0.85 -15.18 -25.96
N ARG A 6 0.54 -15.22 -27.26
CA ARG A 6 -0.84 -15.37 -27.76
C ARG A 6 -1.46 -16.73 -27.38
N VAL A 7 -0.68 -17.80 -27.44
CA VAL A 7 -1.13 -19.13 -27.00
C VAL A 7 -1.36 -19.14 -25.49
N ARG A 8 -0.37 -18.68 -24.70
CA ARG A 8 -0.46 -18.63 -23.25
C ARG A 8 -1.60 -17.74 -22.76
N TYR A 9 -1.90 -16.64 -23.46
CA TYR A 9 -3.03 -15.78 -23.10
C TYR A 9 -4.39 -16.49 -23.23
N LYS A 10 -4.55 -17.33 -24.28
CA LYS A 10 -5.76 -18.17 -24.39
C LYS A 10 -5.87 -19.16 -23.24
N THR A 11 -4.76 -19.85 -22.92
CA THR A 11 -4.69 -20.75 -21.78
C THR A 11 -5.03 -20.02 -20.48
N LEU A 12 -4.47 -18.83 -20.25
CA LEU A 12 -4.76 -18.00 -19.07
C LEU A 12 -6.26 -17.67 -18.94
N ILE A 13 -6.95 -17.35 -20.04
CA ILE A 13 -8.41 -17.09 -20.03
C ILE A 13 -9.18 -18.34 -19.62
N GLU A 14 -8.76 -19.51 -20.05
CA GLU A 14 -9.38 -20.79 -19.68
C GLU A 14 -9.07 -21.13 -18.20
N GLU A 15 -7.80 -20.99 -17.79
CA GLU A 15 -7.36 -21.24 -16.42
C GLU A 15 -8.00 -20.27 -15.42
N ASN A 16 -8.28 -19.03 -15.81
CA ASN A 16 -8.92 -18.05 -14.91
C ASN A 16 -10.29 -18.57 -14.43
N LYS A 17 -11.01 -19.28 -15.25
CA LYS A 17 -12.28 -19.92 -14.85
C LYS A 17 -12.08 -20.99 -13.77
N LEU A 18 -10.95 -21.72 -13.85
CA LEU A 18 -10.60 -22.71 -12.82
C LEU A 18 -10.23 -22.00 -11.52
N PHE A 19 -9.48 -20.91 -11.58
CA PHE A 19 -9.14 -20.11 -10.39
C PHE A 19 -10.40 -19.52 -9.74
N GLU A 20 -11.38 -19.08 -10.51
CA GLU A 20 -12.68 -18.63 -9.99
C GLU A 20 -13.39 -19.79 -9.24
N GLN A 21 -13.45 -20.98 -9.84
CA GLN A 21 -14.03 -22.15 -9.21
C GLN A 21 -13.26 -22.58 -7.95
N GLU A 22 -11.94 -22.52 -7.98
CA GLU A 22 -11.11 -22.79 -6.80
C GLU A 22 -11.37 -21.75 -5.68
N ALA A 23 -11.51 -20.47 -6.02
CA ALA A 23 -11.83 -19.44 -5.05
C ALA A 23 -13.20 -19.67 -4.38
N GLU A 24 -14.19 -20.16 -5.13
CA GLU A 24 -15.53 -20.53 -4.63
C GLU A 24 -15.47 -21.65 -3.57
N HIS A 25 -14.57 -22.62 -3.77
CA HIS A 25 -14.44 -23.81 -2.92
C HIS A 25 -13.23 -23.73 -1.96
N SER A 26 -12.55 -22.59 -1.94
CA SER A 26 -11.35 -22.40 -1.13
C SER A 26 -11.63 -22.54 0.37
N ARG A 27 -10.76 -23.28 1.07
CA ARG A 27 -10.77 -23.32 2.53
C ARG A 27 -10.46 -21.96 3.18
N HIS A 28 -9.89 -21.03 2.42
CA HIS A 28 -9.53 -19.70 2.88
C HIS A 28 -10.67 -18.68 2.72
N ASN A 29 -11.62 -18.96 1.80
CA ASN A 29 -12.85 -18.21 1.65
C ASN A 29 -13.96 -18.94 2.43
N ARG A 30 -14.71 -18.21 3.22
CA ARG A 30 -15.76 -18.83 4.06
C ARG A 30 -17.04 -18.04 3.99
N TYR A 31 -18.13 -18.72 3.61
CA TYR A 31 -19.48 -18.24 3.82
C TYR A 31 -19.97 -18.74 5.20
N ILE A 32 -20.12 -17.82 6.14
CA ILE A 32 -20.65 -18.09 7.48
C ILE A 32 -22.07 -17.57 7.48
N ASP A 33 -23.04 -18.44 7.68
CA ASP A 33 -24.44 -18.05 7.71
C ASP A 33 -24.77 -17.27 8.99
N GLY A 34 -25.84 -16.45 8.93
CA GLY A 34 -26.35 -15.71 10.06
C GLY A 34 -27.87 -15.54 9.94
N PRO A 35 -28.60 -15.52 11.09
CA PRO A 35 -30.05 -15.45 11.08
C PRO A 35 -30.61 -14.12 10.60
N ASP A 36 -29.87 -13.02 10.75
CA ASP A 36 -30.32 -11.69 10.33
C ASP A 36 -29.86 -11.38 8.89
N LYS A 37 -30.79 -11.46 7.98
CA LYS A 37 -30.57 -11.17 6.53
C LYS A 37 -30.78 -9.70 6.17
N SER A 38 -30.90 -8.81 7.13
CA SER A 38 -31.00 -7.37 6.84
C SER A 38 -29.73 -6.82 6.18
N MET A 39 -28.59 -7.46 6.46
CA MET A 39 -27.28 -7.09 5.93
C MET A 39 -26.42 -8.34 5.74
N GLY A 40 -25.73 -8.46 4.61
CA GLY A 40 -24.62 -9.40 4.41
C GLY A 40 -23.27 -8.66 4.51
N ILE A 41 -22.28 -9.27 5.14
CA ILE A 41 -20.97 -8.64 5.34
C ILE A 41 -19.95 -9.37 4.48
N ILE A 42 -19.25 -8.63 3.61
CA ILE A 42 -18.10 -9.14 2.85
C ILE A 42 -16.83 -8.54 3.47
N ALA A 43 -16.02 -9.40 4.08
CA ALA A 43 -14.83 -9.02 4.83
C ALA A 43 -13.56 -9.53 4.15
N CYS A 44 -12.70 -8.62 3.69
CA CYS A 44 -11.50 -8.93 2.92
C CYS A 44 -10.25 -8.95 3.83
N GLY A 45 -9.55 -10.07 3.83
CA GLY A 45 -8.31 -10.23 4.59
C GLY A 45 -8.48 -9.96 6.10
N LEU A 46 -7.67 -9.03 6.63
CA LEU A 46 -7.66 -8.67 8.05
C LEU A 46 -9.00 -8.09 8.53
N ALA A 47 -9.77 -7.48 7.65
CA ALA A 47 -11.07 -6.90 7.98
C ALA A 47 -12.06 -7.92 8.61
N TYR A 48 -11.88 -9.21 8.30
CA TYR A 48 -12.63 -10.27 8.96
C TYR A 48 -12.42 -10.28 10.49
N ASN A 49 -11.21 -10.04 10.95
CA ASN A 49 -10.92 -10.00 12.38
C ASN A 49 -11.64 -8.82 13.06
N TYR A 50 -11.72 -7.67 12.40
CA TYR A 50 -12.46 -6.51 12.93
C TYR A 50 -13.95 -6.79 13.10
N ILE A 51 -14.53 -7.59 12.20
CA ILE A 51 -15.92 -8.05 12.36
C ILE A 51 -16.04 -8.96 13.58
N MET A 52 -15.18 -9.98 13.67
CA MET A 52 -15.24 -10.97 14.76
C MET A 52 -15.01 -10.36 16.15
N GLU A 53 -14.15 -9.36 16.26
CA GLU A 53 -13.96 -8.64 17.53
C GLU A 53 -15.21 -7.88 18.00
N ASN A 54 -16.11 -7.54 17.08
CA ASN A 54 -17.38 -6.93 17.44
C ASN A 54 -18.46 -7.95 17.84
N PHE A 55 -18.27 -9.21 17.52
CA PHE A 55 -19.21 -10.29 17.78
C PHE A 55 -18.52 -11.50 18.40
N PRO A 56 -18.01 -11.42 19.64
CA PRO A 56 -17.26 -12.51 20.27
C PRO A 56 -18.09 -13.79 20.47
N GLU A 57 -19.41 -13.67 20.56
CA GLU A 57 -20.34 -14.80 20.69
C GLU A 57 -20.91 -15.28 19.35
N GLY A 58 -20.50 -14.65 18.24
CA GLY A 58 -20.94 -14.96 16.89
C GLY A 58 -21.68 -13.81 16.22
N CYS A 59 -21.40 -13.63 14.94
CA CYS A 59 -22.03 -12.56 14.15
C CYS A 59 -23.48 -12.95 13.76
N PRO A 60 -24.48 -12.09 14.02
CA PRO A 60 -25.85 -12.40 13.66
C PRO A 60 -26.08 -12.30 12.13
N PHE A 61 -25.24 -11.60 11.41
CA PHE A 61 -25.33 -11.40 9.97
C PHE A 61 -24.56 -12.48 9.21
N PRO A 62 -24.95 -12.84 7.98
CA PRO A 62 -24.10 -13.60 7.09
C PRO A 62 -22.78 -12.90 6.83
N VAL A 63 -21.66 -13.62 6.92
CA VAL A 63 -20.30 -13.11 6.66
C VAL A 63 -19.63 -13.92 5.57
N LEU A 64 -19.22 -13.28 4.50
CA LEU A 64 -18.32 -13.84 3.49
C LEU A 64 -16.91 -13.35 3.76
N LYS A 65 -16.06 -14.21 4.31
CA LYS A 65 -14.62 -13.96 4.41
C LYS A 65 -13.97 -14.21 3.06
N ILE A 66 -13.23 -13.22 2.53
CA ILE A 66 -12.43 -13.34 1.31
C ILE A 66 -10.96 -13.22 1.68
N SER A 67 -10.18 -14.26 1.38
CA SER A 67 -8.73 -14.31 1.59
C SER A 67 -7.98 -14.89 0.39
N GLN A 68 -8.72 -15.39 -0.61
CA GLN A 68 -8.18 -15.90 -1.85
C GLN A 68 -8.97 -15.33 -3.04
N TYR A 69 -8.26 -14.89 -4.05
CA TYR A 69 -8.78 -14.36 -5.30
C TYR A 69 -8.55 -15.37 -6.45
N PRO A 70 -9.28 -15.22 -7.57
CA PRO A 70 -10.25 -14.20 -7.94
C PRO A 70 -11.45 -14.08 -7.02
N LEU A 71 -12.23 -12.99 -7.15
CA LEU A 71 -13.44 -12.78 -6.34
C LEU A 71 -14.38 -13.99 -6.49
N PRO A 72 -14.82 -14.65 -5.40
CA PRO A 72 -15.76 -15.77 -5.46
C PRO A 72 -17.17 -15.28 -5.82
N THR A 73 -17.42 -15.12 -7.12
CA THR A 73 -18.59 -14.44 -7.68
C THR A 73 -19.90 -15.11 -7.29
N ALA A 74 -19.96 -16.44 -7.29
CA ALA A 74 -21.17 -17.17 -6.93
C ALA A 74 -21.51 -16.98 -5.44
N LEU A 75 -20.51 -16.95 -4.55
CA LEU A 75 -20.74 -16.67 -3.13
C LEU A 75 -21.22 -15.23 -2.90
N VAL A 76 -20.68 -14.26 -3.65
CA VAL A 76 -21.14 -12.86 -3.60
C VAL A 76 -22.59 -12.76 -4.09
N GLN A 77 -22.92 -13.37 -5.21
CA GLN A 77 -24.29 -13.38 -5.77
C GLN A 77 -25.27 -14.09 -4.84
N ARG A 78 -24.85 -15.19 -4.23
CA ARG A 78 -25.65 -15.88 -3.21
C ARG A 78 -25.97 -14.91 -2.06
N MET A 79 -24.97 -14.25 -1.48
CA MET A 79 -25.20 -13.30 -0.39
C MET A 79 -26.11 -12.14 -0.83
N ALA A 80 -25.91 -11.60 -2.02
CA ALA A 80 -26.77 -10.55 -2.57
C ALA A 80 -28.23 -11.01 -2.77
N SER A 81 -28.46 -12.28 -3.04
CA SER A 81 -29.81 -12.84 -3.16
C SER A 81 -30.47 -13.13 -1.81
N GLU A 82 -29.70 -13.40 -0.78
CA GLU A 82 -30.18 -13.73 0.57
C GLU A 82 -30.36 -12.49 1.46
N CYS A 83 -29.63 -11.41 1.21
CA CYS A 83 -29.57 -10.24 2.08
C CYS A 83 -30.18 -8.98 1.45
N ARG A 84 -30.67 -8.06 2.29
CA ARG A 84 -31.28 -6.80 1.82
C ARG A 84 -30.27 -5.72 1.46
N SER A 85 -29.05 -5.80 2.00
CA SER A 85 -27.93 -4.89 1.74
C SER A 85 -26.62 -5.61 1.93
N LEU A 86 -25.54 -5.08 1.34
CA LEU A 86 -24.18 -5.57 1.55
C LEU A 86 -23.33 -4.50 2.21
N LEU A 87 -22.54 -4.90 3.20
CA LEU A 87 -21.45 -4.11 3.78
C LEU A 87 -20.13 -4.72 3.36
N ILE A 88 -19.32 -3.93 2.63
CA ILE A 88 -18.00 -4.34 2.21
C ILE A 88 -16.97 -3.74 3.15
N VAL A 89 -16.17 -4.60 3.78
CA VAL A 89 -15.12 -4.20 4.73
C VAL A 89 -13.77 -4.64 4.17
N GLU A 90 -13.01 -3.67 3.69
CA GLU A 90 -11.70 -3.89 3.08
C GLU A 90 -10.74 -2.75 3.44
N GLU A 91 -9.45 -3.05 3.50
CA GLU A 91 -8.41 -2.06 3.77
C GLU A 91 -7.96 -1.34 2.48
N GLY A 92 -7.50 -0.10 2.65
CA GLY A 92 -6.94 0.71 1.57
C GLY A 92 -7.96 1.14 0.54
N GLN A 93 -7.67 0.90 -0.74
CA GLN A 93 -8.54 1.26 -1.86
C GLN A 93 -9.75 0.31 -1.91
N PRO A 94 -10.99 0.82 -2.09
CA PRO A 94 -12.21 0.01 -2.13
C PRO A 94 -12.37 -0.74 -3.45
N LEU A 95 -11.46 -1.68 -3.72
CA LEU A 95 -11.41 -2.46 -4.96
C LEU A 95 -12.55 -3.46 -5.05
N VAL A 96 -12.79 -4.21 -3.98
CA VAL A 96 -13.85 -5.23 -3.95
C VAL A 96 -15.23 -4.56 -3.98
N GLU A 97 -15.40 -3.43 -3.30
CA GLU A 97 -16.63 -2.66 -3.38
C GLU A 97 -16.91 -2.17 -4.81
N GLU A 98 -15.90 -1.66 -5.52
CA GLU A 98 -16.02 -1.24 -6.93
C GLU A 98 -16.37 -2.43 -7.84
N MET A 99 -15.70 -3.56 -7.66
CA MET A 99 -15.98 -4.79 -8.42
C MET A 99 -17.42 -5.29 -8.20
N ILE A 100 -17.88 -5.33 -6.96
CA ILE A 100 -19.22 -5.80 -6.61
C ILE A 100 -20.29 -4.86 -7.16
N ARG A 101 -20.10 -3.55 -7.10
CA ARG A 101 -21.03 -2.57 -7.70
C ARG A 101 -21.16 -2.76 -9.20
N GLY A 102 -20.09 -3.14 -9.91
CA GLY A 102 -20.12 -3.47 -11.33
C GLY A 102 -20.70 -4.86 -11.64
N LEU A 103 -20.62 -5.80 -10.70
CA LEU A 103 -21.05 -7.18 -10.86
C LEU A 103 -22.56 -7.38 -10.60
N LEU A 104 -23.10 -6.62 -9.64
CA LEU A 104 -24.51 -6.77 -9.24
C LEU A 104 -25.41 -5.98 -10.19
N GLY A 105 -26.16 -6.69 -11.01
CA GLY A 105 -27.22 -6.12 -11.87
C GLY A 105 -28.52 -5.73 -11.14
N THR A 106 -28.57 -5.81 -9.82
CA THR A 106 -29.73 -5.50 -8.98
C THR A 106 -29.49 -4.26 -8.13
N PRO A 107 -30.56 -3.49 -7.79
CA PRO A 107 -30.44 -2.27 -6.99
C PRO A 107 -30.26 -2.56 -5.50
N ILE A 108 -29.58 -3.63 -5.13
CA ILE A 108 -29.29 -3.91 -3.73
C ILE A 108 -28.30 -2.88 -3.19
N PRO A 109 -28.57 -2.25 -2.03
CA PRO A 109 -27.64 -1.30 -1.45
C PRO A 109 -26.30 -1.93 -1.09
N VAL A 110 -25.21 -1.40 -1.65
CA VAL A 110 -23.82 -1.76 -1.32
C VAL A 110 -23.23 -0.63 -0.52
N LYS A 111 -22.82 -0.92 0.71
CA LYS A 111 -22.25 0.00 1.69
C LYS A 111 -20.79 -0.29 1.91
N GLY A 112 -19.98 0.74 2.14
CA GLY A 112 -18.56 0.59 2.37
C GLY A 112 -17.85 1.94 2.44
N ARG A 113 -16.64 2.01 1.90
CA ARG A 113 -15.83 3.24 1.86
C ARG A 113 -16.37 4.26 0.84
N LEU A 114 -16.95 3.78 -0.27
CA LEU A 114 -17.47 4.66 -1.32
C LEU A 114 -18.80 5.31 -0.94
N SER A 115 -19.60 4.64 -0.12
CA SER A 115 -20.89 5.16 0.36
C SER A 115 -20.77 5.94 1.68
N GLY A 116 -19.60 5.93 2.33
CA GLY A 116 -19.31 6.70 3.53
C GLY A 116 -19.64 6.01 4.85
N GLU A 117 -20.13 4.77 4.85
CA GLU A 117 -20.33 4.00 6.08
C GLU A 117 -19.00 3.62 6.75
N LEU A 118 -17.93 3.48 5.97
CA LEU A 118 -16.57 3.31 6.46
C LEU A 118 -15.72 4.54 6.08
N PRO A 119 -14.71 4.90 6.88
CA PRO A 119 -13.81 6.01 6.55
C PRO A 119 -13.16 5.81 5.17
N ARG A 120 -13.18 6.86 4.31
CA ARG A 120 -12.59 6.79 2.96
C ARG A 120 -11.06 6.66 3.01
N THR A 121 -10.43 7.19 4.03
CA THR A 121 -8.97 7.23 4.23
C THR A 121 -8.59 6.71 5.60
N GLY A 122 -7.33 6.33 5.75
CA GLY A 122 -6.79 5.81 6.99
C GLY A 122 -7.07 4.32 7.19
N GLU A 123 -6.52 3.79 8.27
CA GLU A 123 -6.68 2.40 8.67
C GLU A 123 -8.09 2.12 9.20
N LEU A 124 -8.58 0.92 8.95
CA LEU A 124 -9.77 0.44 9.65
C LEU A 124 -9.39 -0.02 11.06
N THR A 125 -10.35 0.10 11.95
CA THR A 125 -10.28 -0.41 13.31
C THR A 125 -11.59 -1.11 13.65
N PRO A 126 -11.63 -1.98 14.67
CA PRO A 126 -12.90 -2.54 15.13
C PRO A 126 -13.97 -1.47 15.43
N ASP A 127 -13.57 -0.31 15.92
CA ASP A 127 -14.50 0.78 16.25
C ASP A 127 -15.10 1.47 15.02
N ASN A 128 -14.32 1.68 13.94
CA ASN A 128 -14.86 2.18 12.67
C ASN A 128 -15.89 1.20 12.10
N VAL A 129 -15.52 -0.09 12.10
CA VAL A 129 -16.40 -1.16 11.60
C VAL A 129 -17.66 -1.29 12.46
N ARG A 130 -17.53 -1.12 13.79
CA ARG A 130 -18.65 -1.14 14.72
C ARG A 130 -19.72 -0.12 14.38
N GLY A 131 -19.33 1.10 13.99
CA GLY A 131 -20.23 2.13 13.52
C GLY A 131 -20.99 1.75 12.26
N ALA A 132 -20.31 1.16 11.28
CA ALA A 132 -20.92 0.67 10.04
C ALA A 132 -21.90 -0.50 10.25
N LEU A 133 -21.70 -1.27 11.32
CA LEU A 133 -22.60 -2.34 11.75
C LEU A 133 -23.84 -1.84 12.53
N GLY A 134 -23.94 -0.53 12.77
CA GLY A 134 -25.04 0.05 13.57
C GLY A 134 -24.94 -0.24 15.06
N LEU A 135 -23.81 -0.70 15.56
CA LEU A 135 -23.60 -1.01 16.97
C LEU A 135 -23.27 0.27 17.77
N PRO A 136 -23.68 0.35 19.05
CA PRO A 136 -23.36 1.50 19.88
C PRO A 136 -21.84 1.63 20.06
N ARG A 137 -21.37 2.87 20.15
CA ARG A 137 -19.95 3.16 20.39
C ARG A 137 -19.47 2.52 21.68
N ARG A 138 -18.28 1.91 21.66
CA ARG A 138 -17.65 1.45 22.92
C ARG A 138 -17.23 2.65 23.75
N GLU A 139 -17.37 2.57 25.04
CA GLU A 139 -16.67 3.48 25.93
C GLU A 139 -15.18 3.15 25.84
N SER A 140 -14.39 4.12 25.40
CA SER A 140 -12.92 3.95 25.37
C SER A 140 -12.39 4.28 26.76
N GLU A 141 -11.53 3.43 27.28
CA GLU A 141 -10.72 3.79 28.43
C GLU A 141 -9.86 5.02 28.11
N ALA A 142 -9.68 5.89 29.09
CA ALA A 142 -8.78 7.03 28.93
C ALA A 142 -7.35 6.54 28.65
N ALA A 143 -6.69 7.15 27.68
CA ALA A 143 -5.30 6.83 27.39
C ALA A 143 -4.46 6.96 28.67
N SER A 144 -3.64 5.93 28.96
CA SER A 144 -2.74 5.97 30.10
C SER A 144 -1.83 7.20 30.03
N GLN A 145 -1.59 7.85 31.16
CA GLN A 145 -0.64 8.97 31.25
C GLN A 145 0.80 8.56 30.91
N LEU A 146 1.08 7.26 30.85
CA LEU A 146 2.37 6.71 30.44
C LEU A 146 2.52 6.64 28.91
N THR A 147 1.43 6.82 28.16
CA THR A 147 1.52 6.83 26.70
C THR A 147 2.13 8.12 26.21
N MET A 148 3.22 8.00 25.45
CA MET A 148 3.84 9.13 24.77
C MET A 148 3.65 9.06 23.27
N PRO A 149 3.36 10.17 22.59
CA PRO A 149 3.32 10.21 21.13
C PRO A 149 4.66 9.76 20.55
N ARG A 150 4.62 8.88 19.56
CA ARG A 150 5.80 8.45 18.80
C ARG A 150 5.60 8.81 17.32
N PRO A 151 5.72 10.09 16.95
CA PRO A 151 5.66 10.46 15.55
C PRO A 151 6.78 9.78 14.78
N PRO A 152 6.57 9.37 13.53
CA PRO A 152 7.63 8.85 12.69
C PRO A 152 8.78 9.83 12.62
N ALA A 153 10.01 9.36 12.85
CA ALA A 153 11.22 10.18 12.79
C ALA A 153 12.43 9.31 12.49
N LEU A 154 13.45 9.90 11.90
CA LEU A 154 14.76 9.27 11.78
C LEU A 154 15.37 9.02 13.17
N CYS A 155 15.90 7.83 13.38
CA CYS A 155 16.54 7.44 14.64
C CYS A 155 17.66 8.41 15.04
N GLN A 156 17.94 8.53 16.33
CA GLN A 156 19.11 9.27 16.78
C GLN A 156 20.40 8.55 16.36
N GLY A 157 21.38 9.30 15.85
CA GLY A 157 22.64 8.74 15.33
C GLY A 157 22.49 8.03 13.98
N CYS A 158 21.35 8.15 13.32
CA CYS A 158 21.15 7.61 11.98
C CYS A 158 21.91 8.43 10.93
N GLY A 159 22.73 7.79 10.08
CA GLY A 159 23.49 8.46 9.01
C GLY A 159 22.62 9.25 8.00
N HIS A 160 21.37 8.88 7.82
CA HIS A 160 20.45 9.66 6.99
C HIS A 160 20.25 11.09 7.50
N ARG A 161 20.41 11.34 8.80
CA ARG A 161 20.33 12.69 9.38
C ARG A 161 21.47 13.57 8.89
N ASP A 162 22.67 13.00 8.83
CA ASP A 162 23.88 13.71 8.37
C ASP A 162 23.77 14.00 6.87
N VAL A 163 23.29 13.02 6.08
CA VAL A 163 23.01 13.19 4.65
C VAL A 163 22.05 14.36 4.42
N TYR A 164 20.93 14.41 5.14
CA TYR A 164 19.94 15.48 4.95
C TYR A 164 20.39 16.83 5.49
N THR A 165 21.21 16.85 6.53
CA THR A 165 21.83 18.09 6.97
C THR A 165 22.74 18.65 5.88
N ALA A 166 23.68 17.86 5.39
CA ALA A 166 24.60 18.28 4.34
C ALA A 166 23.88 18.66 3.03
N LEU A 167 22.86 17.85 2.64
CA LEU A 167 22.07 18.12 1.44
C LEU A 167 21.32 19.45 1.53
N ASN A 168 20.66 19.70 2.66
CA ASN A 168 19.95 20.95 2.91
C ASN A 168 20.88 22.16 2.93
N ASP A 169 22.05 22.04 3.57
CA ASP A 169 23.02 23.13 3.65
C ASP A 169 23.46 23.55 2.25
N VAL A 170 23.85 22.59 1.40
CA VAL A 170 24.29 22.86 0.03
C VAL A 170 23.14 23.39 -0.84
N LEU A 171 21.99 22.71 -0.82
CA LEU A 171 20.90 23.04 -1.75
C LEU A 171 20.24 24.39 -1.42
N ARG A 172 20.00 24.67 -0.13
CA ARG A 172 19.37 25.94 0.27
C ARG A 172 20.26 27.15 0.08
N GLU A 173 21.57 26.97 0.27
CA GLU A 173 22.52 28.06 0.10
C GLU A 173 22.79 28.39 -1.37
N HIS A 174 22.95 27.35 -2.22
CA HIS A 174 23.45 27.54 -3.57
C HIS A 174 22.40 27.34 -4.67
N TYR A 175 21.28 26.64 -4.36
CA TYR A 175 20.31 26.22 -5.37
C TYR A 175 18.87 26.37 -4.85
N PRO A 176 18.33 27.59 -4.72
CA PRO A 176 17.03 27.85 -4.11
C PRO A 176 15.84 27.16 -4.85
N ASP A 177 15.98 26.93 -6.16
CA ASP A 177 14.95 26.31 -7.00
C ASP A 177 15.10 24.79 -7.13
N HIS A 178 15.96 24.17 -6.31
CA HIS A 178 16.17 22.72 -6.33
C HIS A 178 14.88 21.93 -6.06
N LYS A 179 14.88 20.68 -6.54
CA LYS A 179 13.87 19.67 -6.16
C LYS A 179 14.55 18.38 -5.76
N VAL A 180 14.07 17.81 -4.66
CA VAL A 180 14.55 16.55 -4.12
C VAL A 180 13.44 15.50 -4.23
N PHE A 181 13.69 14.49 -5.04
CA PHE A 181 12.81 13.37 -5.30
C PHE A 181 13.26 12.18 -4.47
N SER A 182 12.36 11.56 -3.75
CA SER A 182 12.66 10.38 -2.96
C SER A 182 11.63 9.28 -3.21
N ASP A 183 11.85 8.16 -2.58
CA ASP A 183 10.98 6.99 -2.65
C ASP A 183 10.89 6.30 -1.27
N ILE A 184 10.56 5.03 -1.19
CA ILE A 184 10.19 4.38 0.05
C ILE A 184 11.37 3.68 0.73
N GLY A 185 11.67 4.14 1.94
CA GLY A 185 12.66 3.59 2.86
C GLY A 185 12.75 4.44 4.14
N CYS A 186 13.67 4.13 5.04
CA CYS A 186 13.89 4.95 6.26
C CYS A 186 14.21 6.41 5.92
N TYR A 187 14.94 6.63 4.85
CA TYR A 187 15.30 7.96 4.36
C TYR A 187 14.08 8.81 3.95
N THR A 188 12.95 8.22 3.60
CA THR A 188 11.69 8.96 3.36
C THR A 188 11.30 9.87 4.53
N LEU A 189 11.68 9.48 5.76
CA LEU A 189 11.42 10.29 6.94
C LEU A 189 12.19 11.63 6.96
N GLY A 190 13.12 11.84 6.02
CA GLY A 190 13.72 13.14 5.76
C GLY A 190 12.74 14.19 5.22
N SER A 191 11.55 13.79 4.76
CA SER A 191 10.47 14.72 4.43
C SER A 191 9.88 15.45 5.65
N LEU A 192 10.06 14.87 6.83
CA LEU A 192 9.50 15.38 8.08
C LEU A 192 10.46 16.39 8.76
N PRO A 193 9.94 17.20 9.68
CA PRO A 193 10.80 18.04 10.51
C PRO A 193 11.84 17.20 11.28
N PRO A 194 13.05 17.71 11.53
CA PRO A 194 13.51 19.08 11.23
C PRO A 194 14.02 19.26 9.79
N PHE A 195 14.22 18.18 9.02
CA PHE A 195 14.92 18.25 7.73
C PHE A 195 14.07 18.88 6.62
N ARG A 196 12.85 18.36 6.38
CA ARG A 196 11.99 18.78 5.26
C ARG A 196 12.80 18.86 3.96
N ALA A 197 13.58 17.82 3.69
CA ALA A 197 14.58 17.77 2.64
C ALA A 197 14.09 17.05 1.38
N ILE A 198 12.80 16.66 1.33
CA ILE A 198 12.21 15.88 0.25
C ILE A 198 10.94 16.60 -0.22
N ASP A 199 10.83 16.84 -1.52
CA ASP A 199 9.65 17.45 -2.14
C ASP A 199 8.61 16.41 -2.55
N THR A 200 9.04 15.23 -3.01
CA THR A 200 8.13 14.17 -3.46
C THR A 200 8.58 12.79 -3.00
N CYS A 201 7.63 11.91 -2.78
CA CYS A 201 7.87 10.52 -2.43
C CYS A 201 6.76 9.65 -3.02
N VAL A 202 7.13 8.61 -3.78
CA VAL A 202 6.18 7.68 -4.38
C VAL A 202 6.59 6.23 -4.03
N GLU A 203 6.65 5.32 -4.97
CA GLU A 203 7.01 3.90 -4.77
C GLU A 203 8.52 3.69 -4.70
N MET A 204 8.94 2.47 -4.31
CA MET A 204 10.36 2.09 -4.26
C MET A 204 11.01 2.21 -5.64
N GLY A 205 12.05 3.04 -5.75
CA GLY A 205 12.83 3.29 -6.97
C GLY A 205 12.36 4.47 -7.82
N ALA A 206 11.23 5.08 -7.48
CA ALA A 206 10.68 6.21 -8.23
C ALA A 206 11.51 7.50 -8.11
N SER A 207 12.38 7.62 -7.11
CA SER A 207 13.23 8.81 -6.91
C SER A 207 14.03 9.17 -8.15
N VAL A 208 14.71 8.19 -8.74
CA VAL A 208 15.58 8.39 -9.91
C VAL A 208 14.76 8.74 -11.16
N THR A 209 13.66 8.00 -11.42
CA THR A 209 12.80 8.28 -12.57
C THR A 209 12.10 9.64 -12.48
N MET A 210 11.67 10.04 -11.28
CA MET A 210 11.07 11.35 -11.06
C MET A 210 12.08 12.47 -11.24
N ALA A 211 13.30 12.32 -10.70
CA ALA A 211 14.37 13.30 -10.88
C ALA A 211 14.74 13.45 -12.36
N LYS A 212 14.83 12.32 -13.09
CA LYS A 212 15.06 12.31 -14.54
C LYS A 212 13.95 13.05 -15.28
N GLY A 213 12.70 12.66 -15.06
CA GLY A 213 11.57 13.31 -15.72
C GLY A 213 11.47 14.81 -15.44
N ALA A 214 11.78 15.23 -14.23
CA ALA A 214 11.83 16.65 -13.86
C ALA A 214 12.98 17.38 -14.59
N ALA A 215 14.17 16.79 -14.67
CA ALA A 215 15.30 17.35 -15.41
C ALA A 215 15.00 17.45 -16.90
N ASP A 216 14.37 16.45 -17.50
CA ASP A 216 13.93 16.47 -18.90
C ASP A 216 12.88 17.58 -19.14
N GLY A 217 12.07 17.89 -18.11
CA GLY A 217 11.14 19.02 -18.09
C GLY A 217 11.77 20.38 -17.79
N GLY A 218 13.09 20.45 -17.60
CA GLY A 218 13.84 21.69 -17.36
C GLY A 218 14.05 22.05 -15.90
N GLN A 219 13.72 21.17 -14.94
CA GLN A 219 14.02 21.39 -13.54
C GLN A 219 15.52 21.21 -13.25
N PHE A 220 16.14 22.21 -12.60
CA PHE A 220 17.54 22.14 -12.20
C PHE A 220 17.78 22.91 -10.88
N PRO A 221 18.52 22.35 -9.94
CA PRO A 221 18.95 20.94 -9.87
C PRO A 221 17.78 19.97 -9.60
N SER A 222 17.89 18.76 -10.14
CA SER A 222 17.02 17.63 -9.82
C SER A 222 17.85 16.59 -9.08
N VAL A 223 17.51 16.32 -7.82
CA VAL A 223 18.24 15.40 -6.94
C VAL A 223 17.36 14.21 -6.59
N ALA A 224 17.83 13.00 -6.83
CA ALA A 224 17.22 11.78 -6.36
C ALA A 224 17.89 11.32 -5.06
N VAL A 225 17.12 11.00 -4.02
CA VAL A 225 17.63 10.36 -2.80
C VAL A 225 17.00 8.98 -2.67
N ILE A 226 17.83 7.95 -2.65
CA ILE A 226 17.43 6.55 -2.62
C ILE A 226 18.26 5.76 -1.61
N GLY A 227 17.67 4.80 -0.91
CA GLY A 227 18.39 3.90 -0.04
C GLY A 227 19.05 2.73 -0.79
N ASP A 228 20.02 2.09 -0.16
CA ASP A 228 20.78 0.94 -0.67
C ASP A 228 19.89 -0.22 -1.14
N SER A 229 18.98 -0.63 -0.30
CA SER A 229 18.04 -1.73 -0.63
C SER A 229 17.10 -1.36 -1.76
N THR A 230 16.52 -0.17 -1.71
CA THR A 230 15.61 0.33 -2.74
C THR A 230 16.33 0.52 -4.06
N PHE A 231 17.58 0.96 -4.04
CA PHE A 231 18.40 1.09 -5.23
C PHE A 231 18.55 -0.27 -5.95
N THR A 232 18.90 -1.32 -5.22
CA THR A 232 19.03 -2.66 -5.82
C THR A 232 17.70 -3.32 -6.15
N HIS A 233 16.61 -2.92 -5.48
CA HIS A 233 15.27 -3.41 -5.80
C HIS A 233 14.78 -2.88 -7.15
N SER A 234 14.87 -1.57 -7.41
CA SER A 234 14.28 -0.95 -8.61
C SER A 234 14.96 0.34 -9.10
N GLY A 235 15.98 0.85 -8.37
CA GLY A 235 16.69 2.08 -8.75
C GLY A 235 17.72 1.89 -9.86
N MET A 236 18.31 0.71 -10.00
CA MET A 236 19.39 0.43 -10.95
C MET A 236 18.98 0.64 -12.42
N THR A 237 17.80 0.16 -12.80
CA THR A 237 17.29 0.31 -14.17
C THR A 237 17.06 1.79 -14.49
N ALA A 238 16.54 2.55 -13.55
CA ALA A 238 16.31 3.98 -13.70
C ALA A 238 17.63 4.76 -13.80
N LEU A 239 18.65 4.36 -13.03
CA LEU A 239 19.99 4.95 -13.14
C LEU A 239 20.62 4.67 -14.49
N LEU A 240 20.52 3.45 -14.98
CA LEU A 240 21.02 3.07 -16.31
C LEU A 240 20.37 3.91 -17.42
N ASP A 241 19.07 4.12 -17.36
CA ASP A 241 18.34 4.97 -18.29
C ASP A 241 18.81 6.43 -18.22
N ALA A 242 18.93 6.98 -17.01
CA ALA A 242 19.42 8.34 -16.80
C ALA A 242 20.85 8.55 -17.32
N VAL A 243 21.73 7.56 -17.16
CA VAL A 243 23.11 7.58 -17.70
C VAL A 243 23.09 7.53 -19.23
N ASN A 244 22.29 6.62 -19.80
CA ASN A 244 22.16 6.46 -21.25
C ASN A 244 21.69 7.74 -21.94
N GLU A 245 20.68 8.39 -21.35
CA GLU A 245 20.10 9.66 -21.85
C GLU A 245 20.92 10.91 -21.45
N LYS A 246 21.99 10.72 -20.63
CA LYS A 246 22.82 11.81 -20.10
C LYS A 246 22.01 12.84 -19.34
N SER A 247 21.05 12.40 -18.57
CA SER A 247 20.14 13.23 -17.80
C SER A 247 20.88 14.05 -16.75
N ASN A 248 20.53 15.32 -16.61
CA ASN A 248 21.18 16.23 -15.69
C ASN A 248 20.59 16.11 -14.28
N ILE A 249 20.91 14.99 -13.62
CA ILE A 249 20.46 14.69 -12.27
C ILE A 249 21.61 14.34 -11.34
N THR A 250 21.38 14.50 -10.06
CA THR A 250 22.27 13.98 -9.01
C THR A 250 21.55 12.85 -8.25
N VAL A 251 22.16 11.69 -8.17
CA VAL A 251 21.62 10.55 -7.41
C VAL A 251 22.43 10.36 -6.15
N VAL A 252 21.77 10.47 -4.99
CA VAL A 252 22.35 10.24 -3.66
C VAL A 252 21.85 8.88 -3.17
N ILE A 253 22.73 7.89 -3.19
CA ILE A 253 22.43 6.56 -2.61
C ILE A 253 22.82 6.62 -1.13
N SER A 254 21.82 6.57 -0.26
CA SER A 254 22.03 6.61 1.19
C SER A 254 22.18 5.18 1.72
N ASP A 255 23.43 4.72 1.81
CA ASP A 255 23.79 3.37 2.24
C ASP A 255 23.94 3.29 3.76
N ASN A 256 23.09 2.51 4.40
CA ASN A 256 23.20 2.18 5.82
C ASN A 256 23.47 0.68 6.05
N LEU A 257 23.83 -0.04 4.99
CA LEU A 257 24.16 -1.46 4.99
C LEU A 257 23.04 -2.39 5.45
N THR A 258 21.78 -1.92 5.47
CA THR A 258 20.67 -2.75 5.96
C THR A 258 19.31 -2.28 5.48
N THR A 259 18.40 -3.21 5.27
CA THR A 259 16.97 -2.95 5.03
C THR A 259 16.26 -2.72 6.38
N GLY A 260 16.42 -1.53 6.95
CA GLY A 260 16.04 -1.23 8.34
C GLY A 260 14.54 -1.37 8.64
N MET A 261 13.66 -0.93 7.73
CA MET A 261 12.20 -0.91 7.97
C MET A 261 11.56 -2.29 8.07
N THR A 262 12.18 -3.31 7.48
CA THR A 262 11.61 -4.67 7.41
C THR A 262 12.30 -5.67 8.32
N GLY A 263 13.19 -5.22 9.22
CA GLY A 263 13.77 -6.04 10.26
C GLY A 263 15.30 -6.20 10.21
N GLY A 264 16.00 -5.42 9.38
CA GLY A 264 17.47 -5.39 9.38
C GLY A 264 18.12 -6.48 8.53
N GLN A 265 17.55 -6.78 7.37
CA GLN A 265 18.12 -7.75 6.42
C GLN A 265 19.19 -7.08 5.53
N ASP A 266 20.10 -7.88 5.01
CA ASP A 266 20.98 -7.46 3.92
C ASP A 266 20.17 -7.25 2.63
N SER A 267 20.63 -6.28 1.82
CA SER A 267 20.14 -6.13 0.44
C SER A 267 21.06 -6.86 -0.54
N ALA A 268 20.60 -7.03 -1.78
CA ALA A 268 21.41 -7.62 -2.85
C ALA A 268 22.67 -6.78 -3.15
N GLY A 269 22.68 -5.48 -2.81
CA GLY A 269 23.79 -4.57 -3.03
C GLY A 269 24.64 -4.29 -1.80
N THR A 270 24.33 -4.89 -0.64
CA THR A 270 25.09 -4.65 0.59
C THR A 270 26.60 -4.89 0.35
N GLY A 271 27.40 -3.85 0.58
CA GLY A 271 28.85 -3.86 0.37
C GLY A 271 29.34 -3.91 -1.08
N ARG A 272 28.44 -3.67 -2.09
CA ARG A 272 28.74 -3.76 -3.53
C ARG A 272 28.30 -2.52 -4.32
N LEU A 273 27.68 -1.53 -3.70
CA LEU A 273 27.08 -0.40 -4.41
C LEU A 273 28.09 0.37 -5.27
N GLU A 274 29.31 0.61 -4.77
CA GLU A 274 30.36 1.28 -5.52
C GLU A 274 30.72 0.51 -6.79
N GLN A 275 30.84 -0.82 -6.70
CA GLN A 275 31.14 -1.68 -7.85
C GLN A 275 30.00 -1.67 -8.87
N ILE A 276 28.74 -1.69 -8.41
CA ILE A 276 27.56 -1.64 -9.26
C ILE A 276 27.49 -0.31 -10.01
N CYS A 277 27.80 0.80 -9.35
CA CYS A 277 27.78 2.12 -9.98
C CYS A 277 29.00 2.40 -10.89
N ALA A 278 30.11 1.71 -10.66
CA ALA A 278 31.33 1.85 -11.47
C ALA A 278 31.34 1.01 -12.76
N GLY A 279 30.55 -0.04 -12.84
CA GLY A 279 30.44 -0.96 -13.97
C GLY A 279 29.32 -0.72 -14.89
#